data_c77721ad2d6256fe80d113356c6b7d8e
#
_entry.id   c77721ad2d6256fe80d113356c6b7d8e
#
_cell.length_a   1.000
_cell.length_b   1.000
_cell.length_c   1.000
_cell.angle_alpha   90.00
_cell.angle_beta   90.00
_cell.angle_gamma   90.00
#
_symmetry.space_group_name_H-M   'P 1'
#
loop_
_entity.id
_entity.type
_entity.pdbx_description
1 polymer ?
#
loop_
_entity_poly.entity_id
_entity_poly.type
_entity_poly.pdbx_seq_one_letter_code
_entity_poly.pdbx_strand_id
1 'polypeptide(L)'
;YYISCGADYIISEPTTLTGSIGIFGMVPDASGLLEGKLGLHFDAVSTNKAYDLEPATGHLSPAAGAAMQAYVDRGYKLFISRVAAGRHMTAQRVNEIGQGRVWTGKQALALKLVDRLGTLDDAIAEAAKRAKLIDYEVTTSDIETNLFSDFLSNVQEDYLERKLKTVLGTYYDPLRFAESIRGRDPLQ
;
A
#
# COMPACT_ATOMS: atom_id res chain seq x y z
N TYR A 1 6.84 7.34 4.15
CA TYR A 1 7.97 7.79 4.99
C TYR A 1 9.25 6.99 4.75
N TYR A 2 9.15 5.69 4.45
CA TYR A 2 10.32 4.84 4.18
C TYR A 2 11.23 5.38 3.07
N ILE A 3 10.64 5.88 1.97
CA ILE A 3 11.39 6.47 0.85
C ILE A 3 12.00 7.81 1.25
N SER A 4 11.24 8.65 1.96
CA SER A 4 11.65 10.02 2.27
C SER A 4 12.60 10.14 3.46
N CYS A 5 12.67 9.15 4.35
CA CYS A 5 13.49 9.26 5.57
C CYS A 5 15.00 9.42 5.32
N GLY A 6 15.48 9.02 4.14
CA GLY A 6 16.88 9.20 3.71
C GLY A 6 17.19 10.53 3.01
N ALA A 7 16.20 11.40 2.84
CA ALA A 7 16.43 12.72 2.24
C ALA A 7 17.19 13.65 3.20
N ASP A 8 18.03 14.52 2.63
CA ASP A 8 18.82 15.51 3.40
C ASP A 8 17.94 16.55 4.11
N TYR A 9 16.73 16.78 3.60
CA TYR A 9 15.79 17.72 4.19
C TYR A 9 14.34 17.36 3.84
N ILE A 10 13.50 17.32 4.83
CA ILE A 10 12.09 16.94 4.69
C ILE A 10 11.22 18.09 5.15
N ILE A 11 10.37 18.58 4.26
CA ILE A 11 9.37 19.61 4.54
C ILE A 11 7.99 18.94 4.55
N SER A 12 7.13 19.35 5.46
CA SER A 12 5.76 18.84 5.57
C SER A 12 4.83 19.98 5.94
N GLU A 13 3.63 19.98 5.42
CA GLU A 13 2.59 20.87 5.91
C GLU A 13 2.13 20.47 7.32
N PRO A 14 1.64 21.42 8.14
CA PRO A 14 1.31 21.16 9.54
C PRO A 14 0.31 20.03 9.76
N THR A 15 -0.64 19.87 8.83
CA THR A 15 -1.74 18.90 8.89
C THR A 15 -1.50 17.61 8.11
N THR A 16 -0.46 17.57 7.29
CA THR A 16 -0.09 16.37 6.51
C THR A 16 0.16 15.20 7.45
N LEU A 17 -0.47 14.07 7.15
CA LEU A 17 -0.21 12.83 7.86
C LEU A 17 1.06 12.17 7.33
N THR A 18 1.96 11.86 8.23
CA THR A 18 3.23 11.19 7.92
C THR A 18 3.57 10.13 8.97
N GLY A 19 4.65 9.41 8.74
CA GLY A 19 5.06 8.33 9.62
C GLY A 19 4.56 7.00 9.12
N SER A 20 3.68 6.35 9.89
CA SER A 20 3.34 4.93 9.77
C SER A 20 4.61 4.07 9.68
N ILE A 21 5.57 4.36 10.61
CA ILE A 21 6.80 3.56 10.70
C ILE A 21 6.40 2.21 11.29
N GLY A 22 5.95 1.33 10.42
CA GLY A 22 5.41 0.03 10.77
C GLY A 22 5.21 -0.83 9.53
N ILE A 23 5.03 -2.11 9.73
CA ILE A 23 4.71 -3.09 8.70
C ILE A 23 3.61 -3.98 9.24
N PHE A 24 2.62 -4.24 8.42
CA PHE A 24 1.58 -5.23 8.71
C PHE A 24 1.22 -5.98 7.42
N GLY A 25 0.67 -7.17 7.59
CA GLY A 25 0.07 -7.94 6.52
C GLY A 25 -1.32 -8.41 6.96
N MET A 26 -2.22 -8.57 6.01
CA MET A 26 -3.54 -9.13 6.23
C MET A 26 -3.78 -10.24 5.20
N VAL A 27 -4.10 -11.42 5.71
CA VAL A 27 -4.49 -12.56 4.88
C VAL A 27 -5.94 -12.89 5.21
N PRO A 28 -6.89 -12.61 4.30
CA PRO A 28 -8.28 -12.96 4.53
C PRO A 28 -8.47 -14.48 4.44
N ASP A 29 -9.14 -15.07 5.43
CA ASP A 29 -9.54 -16.48 5.41
C ASP A 29 -11.00 -16.58 5.01
N ALA A 30 -11.27 -17.14 3.82
CA ALA A 30 -12.59 -17.37 3.28
C ALA A 30 -13.03 -18.85 3.37
N SER A 31 -12.23 -19.71 3.99
CA SER A 31 -12.49 -21.17 4.04
C SER A 31 -13.85 -21.50 4.65
N GLY A 32 -14.22 -20.84 5.73
CA GLY A 32 -15.52 -21.05 6.38
C GLY A 32 -16.73 -20.73 5.49
N LEU A 33 -16.60 -19.77 4.58
CA LEU A 33 -17.64 -19.48 3.59
C LEU A 33 -17.59 -20.47 2.43
N LEU A 34 -16.41 -20.62 1.83
CA LEU A 34 -16.22 -21.40 0.60
C LEU A 34 -16.48 -22.91 0.84
N GLU A 35 -15.82 -23.48 1.82
CA GLU A 35 -15.92 -24.90 2.11
C GLU A 35 -17.15 -25.22 2.99
N GLY A 36 -17.34 -24.43 4.06
CA GLY A 36 -18.38 -24.73 5.05
C GLY A 36 -19.80 -24.39 4.59
N LYS A 37 -20.00 -23.37 3.77
CA LYS A 37 -21.36 -22.97 3.34
C LYS A 37 -21.63 -23.20 1.87
N LEU A 38 -20.63 -23.02 1.00
CA LEU A 38 -20.81 -23.20 -0.44
C LEU A 38 -20.41 -24.61 -0.93
N GLY A 39 -19.78 -25.42 -0.08
CA GLY A 39 -19.35 -26.78 -0.43
C GLY A 39 -18.26 -26.82 -1.51
N LEU A 40 -17.50 -25.73 -1.68
CA LEU A 40 -16.40 -25.65 -2.63
C LEU A 40 -15.14 -26.21 -1.99
N HIS A 41 -14.60 -27.28 -2.56
CA HIS A 41 -13.36 -27.90 -2.09
C HIS A 41 -12.21 -27.52 -3.00
N PHE A 42 -11.06 -27.24 -2.40
CA PHE A 42 -9.85 -26.83 -3.11
C PHE A 42 -8.77 -27.90 -2.93
N ASP A 43 -8.27 -28.38 -4.07
CA ASP A 43 -7.10 -29.26 -4.12
C ASP A 43 -5.89 -28.46 -4.61
N ALA A 44 -4.75 -28.67 -3.96
CA ALA A 44 -3.50 -28.03 -4.35
C ALA A 44 -2.44 -29.08 -4.65
N VAL A 45 -1.81 -28.96 -5.82
CA VAL A 45 -0.62 -29.73 -6.18
C VAL A 45 0.60 -28.81 -6.09
N SER A 46 1.54 -29.18 -5.25
CA SER A 46 2.70 -28.34 -4.93
C SER A 46 4.00 -29.12 -5.13
N THR A 47 5.01 -28.43 -5.62
CA THR A 47 6.37 -28.94 -5.79
C THR A 47 7.23 -28.86 -4.52
N ASN A 48 6.76 -28.10 -3.50
CA ASN A 48 7.42 -27.95 -2.21
C ASN A 48 6.42 -27.68 -1.07
N LYS A 49 6.89 -27.66 0.17
CA LYS A 49 6.07 -27.49 1.36
C LYS A 49 5.69 -26.02 1.67
N ALA A 50 6.12 -25.07 0.88
CA ALA A 50 5.85 -23.64 1.10
C ALA A 50 4.67 -23.12 0.26
N TYR A 51 3.90 -23.99 -0.38
CA TYR A 51 2.76 -23.64 -1.22
C TYR A 51 1.62 -22.93 -0.46
N ASP A 52 1.56 -23.11 0.85
CA ASP A 52 0.52 -22.59 1.72
C ASP A 52 0.80 -21.14 2.21
N LEU A 53 1.85 -20.50 1.72
CA LEU A 53 2.11 -19.09 1.99
C LEU A 53 1.05 -18.17 1.38
N GLU A 54 0.43 -18.58 0.27
CA GLU A 54 -0.68 -17.87 -0.38
C GLU A 54 -1.79 -18.88 -0.74
N PRO A 55 -2.49 -19.45 0.25
CA PRO A 55 -3.49 -20.44 0.00
C PRO A 55 -4.72 -19.87 -0.71
N ALA A 56 -5.31 -20.62 -1.63
CA ALA A 56 -6.50 -20.22 -2.38
C ALA A 56 -7.71 -19.89 -1.48
N THR A 57 -7.81 -20.54 -0.33
CA THR A 57 -8.88 -20.32 0.65
C THR A 57 -8.53 -19.25 1.70
N GLY A 58 -7.26 -18.83 1.79
CA GLY A 58 -6.76 -17.92 2.82
C GLY A 58 -6.41 -18.61 4.15
N HIS A 59 -6.59 -19.91 4.29
CA HIS A 59 -6.22 -20.63 5.51
C HIS A 59 -4.71 -20.84 5.61
N LEU A 60 -4.05 -20.09 6.50
CA LEU A 60 -2.60 -20.20 6.73
C LEU A 60 -2.28 -21.34 7.70
N SER A 61 -1.33 -22.19 7.34
CA SER A 61 -0.75 -23.11 8.30
C SER A 61 0.05 -22.36 9.38
N PRO A 62 0.25 -22.94 10.58
CA PRO A 62 1.11 -22.34 11.60
C PRO A 62 2.53 -22.05 11.11
N ALA A 63 3.07 -22.88 10.23
CA ALA A 63 4.38 -22.68 9.63
C ALA A 63 4.41 -21.47 8.69
N ALA A 64 3.39 -21.32 7.83
CA ALA A 64 3.24 -20.18 6.94
C ALA A 64 3.04 -18.88 7.74
N GLY A 65 2.20 -18.90 8.77
CA GLY A 65 2.01 -17.77 9.69
C GLY A 65 3.31 -17.34 10.35
N ALA A 66 4.11 -18.28 10.85
CA ALA A 66 5.43 -17.99 11.44
C ALA A 66 6.41 -17.41 10.41
N ALA A 67 6.41 -17.90 9.19
CA ALA A 67 7.26 -17.37 8.11
C ALA A 67 6.86 -15.94 7.75
N MET A 68 5.56 -15.63 7.65
CA MET A 68 5.04 -14.29 7.42
C MET A 68 5.39 -13.34 8.56
N GLN A 69 5.23 -13.77 9.82
CA GLN A 69 5.64 -12.98 11.00
C GLN A 69 7.13 -12.65 10.96
N ALA A 70 7.97 -13.64 10.66
CA ALA A 70 9.39 -13.42 10.52
C ALA A 70 9.76 -12.45 9.37
N TYR A 71 8.99 -12.45 8.29
CA TYR A 71 9.14 -11.46 7.21
C TYR A 71 8.77 -10.05 7.68
N VAL A 72 7.64 -9.88 8.36
CA VAL A 72 7.20 -8.61 8.93
C VAL A 72 8.23 -8.07 9.92
N ASP A 73 8.73 -8.92 10.82
CA ASP A 73 9.73 -8.53 11.82
C ASP A 73 11.05 -8.06 11.19
N ARG A 74 11.51 -8.76 10.14
CA ARG A 74 12.71 -8.34 9.39
C ARG A 74 12.48 -7.02 8.68
N GLY A 75 11.34 -6.86 8.03
CA GLY A 75 10.96 -5.63 7.34
C GLY A 75 10.87 -4.45 8.31
N TYR A 76 10.27 -4.65 9.48
CA TYR A 76 10.17 -3.61 10.51
C TYR A 76 11.55 -3.20 11.04
N LYS A 77 12.42 -4.16 11.34
CA LYS A 77 13.81 -3.88 11.75
C LYS A 77 14.57 -3.09 10.69
N LEU A 78 14.38 -3.45 9.41
CA LEU A 78 14.97 -2.72 8.29
C LEU A 78 14.43 -1.29 8.21
N PHE A 79 13.12 -1.10 8.37
CA PHE A 79 12.50 0.24 8.36
C PHE A 79 13.08 1.11 9.48
N ILE A 80 13.11 0.59 10.73
CA ILE A 80 13.71 1.28 11.87
C ILE A 80 15.15 1.69 11.56
N SER A 81 15.96 0.78 10.99
CA SER A 81 17.36 1.07 10.70
C SER A 81 17.53 2.17 9.65
N ARG A 82 16.66 2.21 8.62
CA ARG A 82 16.67 3.26 7.61
C ARG A 82 16.30 4.62 8.19
N VAL A 83 15.25 4.66 9.02
CA VAL A 83 14.84 5.90 9.69
C VAL A 83 15.92 6.37 10.67
N ALA A 84 16.50 5.46 11.45
CA ALA A 84 17.57 5.80 12.39
C ALA A 84 18.78 6.42 11.67
N ALA A 85 19.20 5.84 10.55
CA ALA A 85 20.28 6.36 9.73
C ALA A 85 19.93 7.73 9.11
N GLY A 86 18.79 7.84 8.45
CA GLY A 86 18.40 9.06 7.74
C GLY A 86 18.03 10.23 8.66
N ARG A 87 17.52 9.96 9.85
CA ARG A 87 17.13 10.98 10.83
C ARG A 87 18.13 11.17 11.98
N HIS A 88 19.28 10.50 11.92
CA HIS A 88 20.33 10.55 12.94
C HIS A 88 19.80 10.27 14.36
N MET A 89 18.95 9.24 14.48
CA MET A 89 18.35 8.79 15.73
C MET A 89 18.86 7.40 16.11
N THR A 90 18.67 7.03 17.36
CA THR A 90 18.86 5.63 17.77
C THR A 90 17.70 4.77 17.28
N ALA A 91 17.97 3.50 16.95
CA ALA A 91 16.93 2.55 16.58
C ALA A 91 15.86 2.39 17.69
N GLN A 92 16.27 2.49 18.96
CA GLN A 92 15.37 2.48 20.10
C GLN A 92 14.40 3.68 20.05
N ARG A 93 14.92 4.89 19.82
CA ARG A 93 14.09 6.10 19.71
C ARG A 93 13.11 6.00 18.55
N VAL A 94 13.54 5.52 17.39
CA VAL A 94 12.66 5.28 16.24
C VAL A 94 11.58 4.26 16.60
N ASN A 95 11.90 3.19 17.30
CA ASN A 95 10.91 2.21 17.74
C ASN A 95 9.88 2.81 18.71
N GLU A 96 10.29 3.68 19.64
CA GLU A 96 9.38 4.36 20.56
C GLU A 96 8.33 5.22 19.85
N ILE A 97 8.72 5.90 18.77
CA ILE A 97 7.83 6.78 18.00
C ILE A 97 7.22 6.09 16.77
N GLY A 98 7.65 4.87 16.45
CA GLY A 98 7.19 4.04 15.33
C GLY A 98 5.98 3.19 15.69
N GLN A 99 6.10 1.88 15.51
CA GLN A 99 5.05 0.89 15.78
C GLN A 99 3.75 1.15 14.97
N GLY A 100 3.89 1.63 13.74
CA GLY A 100 2.77 1.93 12.86
C GLY A 100 2.02 3.23 13.17
N ARG A 101 2.49 4.02 14.13
CA ARG A 101 1.82 5.29 14.47
C ARG A 101 1.95 6.31 13.35
N VAL A 102 0.89 7.10 13.21
CA VAL A 102 0.78 8.20 12.26
C VAL A 102 0.87 9.52 13.02
N TRP A 103 1.56 10.48 12.44
CA TRP A 103 1.80 11.79 13.03
C TRP A 103 1.38 12.90 12.07
N THR A 104 0.84 14.00 12.59
CA THR A 104 0.70 15.22 11.80
C THR A 104 2.08 15.84 11.54
N GLY A 105 2.21 16.66 10.49
CA GLY A 105 3.47 17.35 10.20
C GLY A 105 4.00 18.15 11.40
N LYS A 106 3.08 18.80 12.15
CA LYS A 106 3.43 19.52 13.39
C LYS A 106 4.02 18.58 14.46
N GLN A 107 3.43 17.41 14.66
CA GLN A 107 3.95 16.41 15.58
C GLN A 107 5.26 15.79 15.08
N ALA A 108 5.33 15.51 13.78
CA ALA A 108 6.52 14.96 13.13
C ALA A 108 7.73 15.90 13.27
N LEU A 109 7.53 17.22 13.20
CA LEU A 109 8.57 18.22 13.47
C LEU A 109 9.08 18.12 14.91
N ALA A 110 8.18 18.02 15.90
CA ALA A 110 8.55 17.88 17.30
C ALA A 110 9.30 16.56 17.55
N LEU A 111 8.98 15.51 16.79
CA LEU A 111 9.65 14.19 16.86
C LEU A 111 10.92 14.11 16.00
N LYS A 112 11.28 15.18 15.29
CA LYS A 112 12.43 15.25 14.34
C LYS A 112 12.30 14.28 13.15
N LEU A 113 11.09 13.88 12.83
CA LEU A 113 10.81 13.10 11.62
C LEU A 113 10.81 13.97 10.35
N VAL A 114 10.53 15.25 10.49
CA VAL A 114 10.67 16.27 9.43
C VAL A 114 11.51 17.43 9.94
N ASP A 115 12.06 18.25 9.04
CA ASP A 115 13.01 19.30 9.37
C ASP A 115 12.34 20.66 9.48
N ARG A 116 11.28 20.90 8.69
CA ARG A 116 10.56 22.18 8.67
C ARG A 116 9.09 21.97 8.29
N LEU A 117 8.24 22.86 8.77
CA LEU A 117 6.88 23.02 8.23
C LEU A 117 6.94 23.97 7.03
N GLY A 118 6.21 23.63 5.97
CA GLY A 118 6.15 24.42 4.74
C GLY A 118 5.36 23.75 3.65
N THR A 119 5.26 24.40 2.52
CA THR A 119 4.54 23.99 1.31
C THR A 119 5.46 23.27 0.32
N LEU A 120 4.90 22.86 -0.82
CA LEU A 120 5.68 22.33 -1.94
C LEU A 120 6.64 23.38 -2.50
N ASP A 121 6.21 24.66 -2.60
CA ASP A 121 7.06 25.75 -3.08
C ASP A 121 8.25 25.96 -2.17
N ASP A 122 8.07 25.86 -0.85
CA ASP A 122 9.16 25.88 0.12
C ASP A 122 10.15 24.73 -0.10
N ALA A 123 9.65 23.54 -0.44
CA ALA A 123 10.49 22.37 -0.71
C ALA A 123 11.31 22.57 -2.01
N ILE A 124 10.69 23.10 -3.04
CA ILE A 124 11.36 23.44 -4.32
C ILE A 124 12.45 24.49 -4.08
N ALA A 125 12.13 25.56 -3.36
CA ALA A 125 13.09 26.61 -3.02
C ALA A 125 14.28 26.08 -2.20
N GLU A 126 14.02 25.20 -1.23
CA GLU A 126 15.08 24.58 -0.42
C GLU A 126 15.94 23.62 -1.28
N ALA A 127 15.33 22.89 -2.22
CA ALA A 127 16.06 22.03 -3.14
C ALA A 127 16.97 22.83 -4.06
N ALA A 128 16.48 23.93 -4.65
CA ALA A 128 17.27 24.85 -5.48
C ALA A 128 18.44 25.45 -4.69
N LYS A 129 18.19 25.90 -3.46
CA LYS A 129 19.20 26.43 -2.55
C LYS A 129 20.31 25.41 -2.25
N ARG A 130 19.95 24.16 -1.96
CA ARG A 130 20.91 23.08 -1.69
C ARG A 130 21.71 22.70 -2.93
N ALA A 131 21.07 22.74 -4.10
CA ALA A 131 21.72 22.53 -5.39
C ALA A 131 22.56 23.77 -5.83
N LYS A 132 22.51 24.86 -5.08
CA LYS A 132 23.20 26.16 -5.39
C LYS A 132 22.77 26.73 -6.74
N LEU A 133 21.51 26.52 -7.11
CA LEU A 133 20.93 27.12 -8.32
C LEU A 133 20.49 28.56 -8.02
N ILE A 134 20.88 29.48 -8.88
CA ILE A 134 20.47 30.89 -8.82
C ILE A 134 19.22 31.09 -9.67
N ASP A 135 19.16 30.41 -10.80
CA ASP A 135 18.03 30.41 -11.72
C ASP A 135 17.64 28.97 -12.05
N TYR A 136 16.36 28.69 -12.03
CA TYR A 136 15.85 27.33 -12.27
C TYR A 136 14.42 27.35 -12.82
N GLU A 137 14.10 26.37 -13.61
CA GLU A 137 12.76 26.12 -14.12
C GLU A 137 12.16 24.89 -13.44
N VAL A 138 10.89 24.99 -13.06
CA VAL A 138 10.15 23.86 -12.51
C VAL A 138 9.33 23.23 -13.64
N THR A 139 9.73 22.05 -14.06
CA THR A 139 8.99 21.27 -15.06
C THR A 139 8.25 20.14 -14.38
N THR A 140 6.97 19.99 -14.71
CA THR A 140 6.19 18.80 -14.32
C THR A 140 6.36 17.75 -15.41
N SER A 141 6.92 16.61 -15.07
CA SER A 141 6.89 15.46 -15.97
C SER A 141 5.49 14.83 -15.84
N ASP A 142 4.65 15.08 -16.83
CA ASP A 142 3.45 14.26 -16.98
C ASP A 142 3.91 12.84 -17.23
N ILE A 143 3.43 11.91 -16.42
CA ILE A 143 3.56 10.49 -16.73
C ILE A 143 2.77 10.35 -18.03
N GLU A 144 3.48 10.25 -19.16
CA GLU A 144 2.82 9.85 -20.39
C GLU A 144 2.10 8.53 -20.09
N THR A 145 0.79 8.61 -19.97
CA THR A 145 -0.02 7.40 -19.95
C THR A 145 0.26 6.73 -21.29
N ASN A 146 1.08 5.70 -21.26
CA ASN A 146 1.39 4.95 -22.47
C ASN A 146 0.07 4.44 -23.00
N LEU A 147 -0.37 4.93 -24.17
CA LEU A 147 -1.56 4.43 -24.89
C LEU A 147 -1.59 2.91 -24.96
N PHE A 148 -0.42 2.28 -24.90
CA PHE A 148 -0.26 0.83 -24.83
C PHE A 148 -0.62 0.24 -23.46
N SER A 149 -0.34 0.93 -22.34
CA SER A 149 -0.76 0.48 -21.00
C SER A 149 -2.27 0.65 -20.81
N ASP A 150 -2.85 1.74 -21.33
CA ASP A 150 -4.30 1.97 -21.33
C ASP A 150 -5.03 0.97 -22.24
N PHE A 151 -4.43 0.64 -23.39
CA PHE A 151 -4.94 -0.42 -24.25
C PHE A 151 -4.90 -1.80 -23.55
N LEU A 152 -3.80 -2.14 -22.87
CA LEU A 152 -3.67 -3.40 -22.14
C LEU A 152 -4.62 -3.48 -20.94
N SER A 153 -4.83 -2.39 -20.21
CA SER A 153 -5.79 -2.36 -19.09
C SER A 153 -7.22 -2.56 -19.59
N ASN A 154 -7.60 -1.89 -20.67
CA ASN A 154 -8.91 -2.06 -21.30
C ASN A 154 -9.12 -3.48 -21.85
N VAL A 155 -8.09 -4.07 -22.46
CA VAL A 155 -8.14 -5.48 -22.94
C VAL A 155 -8.26 -6.46 -21.78
N GLN A 156 -7.62 -6.18 -20.65
CA GLN A 156 -7.69 -7.04 -19.46
C GLN A 156 -9.06 -6.94 -18.78
N GLU A 157 -9.67 -5.76 -18.71
CA GLU A 157 -11.03 -5.59 -18.21
C GLU A 157 -12.05 -6.30 -19.10
N ASP A 158 -11.95 -6.14 -20.43
CA ASP A 158 -12.81 -6.84 -21.41
C ASP A 158 -12.64 -8.37 -21.35
N TYR A 159 -11.40 -8.85 -21.13
CA TYR A 159 -11.13 -10.27 -20.98
C TYR A 159 -11.75 -10.84 -19.72
N LEU A 160 -11.63 -10.14 -18.59
CA LEU A 160 -12.24 -10.52 -17.32
C LEU A 160 -13.77 -10.50 -17.42
N GLU A 161 -14.34 -9.48 -18.05
CA GLU A 161 -15.79 -9.38 -18.24
C GLU A 161 -16.33 -10.53 -19.12
N ARG A 162 -15.62 -10.85 -20.21
CA ARG A 162 -15.98 -12.00 -21.06
C ARG A 162 -15.88 -13.33 -20.32
N LYS A 163 -14.82 -13.51 -19.50
CA LYS A 163 -14.68 -14.71 -18.67
C LYS A 163 -15.78 -14.81 -17.63
N LEU A 164 -16.11 -13.71 -16.95
CA LEU A 164 -17.21 -13.67 -16.01
C LEU A 164 -18.55 -13.99 -16.66
N LYS A 165 -18.84 -13.45 -17.84
CA LYS A 165 -20.03 -13.81 -18.65
C LYS A 165 -20.06 -15.29 -19.00
N THR A 166 -18.92 -15.87 -19.35
CA THR A 166 -18.83 -17.29 -19.72
C THR A 166 -19.04 -18.21 -18.51
N VAL A 167 -18.47 -17.84 -17.35
CA VAL A 167 -18.55 -18.64 -16.11
C VAL A 167 -19.92 -18.51 -15.43
N LEU A 168 -20.46 -17.29 -15.36
CA LEU A 168 -21.73 -17.00 -14.67
C LEU A 168 -22.96 -17.19 -15.58
N GLY A 169 -22.77 -17.24 -16.92
CA GLY A 169 -23.84 -17.45 -17.87
C GLY A 169 -25.05 -16.56 -17.62
N THR A 170 -26.22 -17.17 -17.44
CA THR A 170 -27.48 -16.44 -17.19
C THR A 170 -27.51 -15.68 -15.84
N TYR A 171 -26.60 -15.98 -14.91
CA TYR A 171 -26.51 -15.30 -13.60
C TYR A 171 -25.73 -13.99 -13.66
N TYR A 172 -25.02 -13.71 -14.75
CA TYR A 172 -24.28 -12.47 -14.91
C TYR A 172 -25.18 -11.23 -14.92
N ASP A 173 -26.27 -11.29 -15.65
CA ASP A 173 -27.23 -10.20 -15.77
C ASP A 173 -27.98 -9.85 -14.47
N PRO A 174 -28.38 -10.84 -13.63
CA PRO A 174 -28.94 -10.56 -12.31
C PRO A 174 -27.99 -9.83 -11.35
N LEU A 175 -26.70 -10.06 -11.45
CA LEU A 175 -25.70 -9.32 -10.63
C LEU A 175 -25.61 -7.85 -11.04
N ARG A 176 -25.60 -7.56 -12.33
CA ARG A 176 -25.69 -6.18 -12.86
C ARG A 176 -27.04 -5.53 -12.52
N PHE A 177 -28.12 -6.28 -12.55
CA PHE A 177 -29.42 -5.79 -12.14
C PHE A 177 -29.41 -5.41 -10.65
N ALA A 178 -28.82 -6.23 -9.78
CA ALA A 178 -28.69 -5.94 -8.35
C ALA A 178 -27.83 -4.69 -8.09
N GLU A 179 -26.76 -4.45 -8.86
CA GLU A 179 -25.98 -3.23 -8.79
C GLU A 179 -26.76 -1.98 -9.28
N SER A 180 -27.56 -2.12 -10.31
CA SER A 180 -28.40 -1.04 -10.83
C SER A 180 -29.50 -0.59 -9.86
N ILE A 181 -29.94 -1.49 -8.98
CA ILE A 181 -30.92 -1.16 -7.93
C ILE A 181 -30.23 -0.49 -6.74
N ARG A 182 -28.97 -0.82 -6.44
CA ARG A 182 -28.21 -0.28 -5.32
C ARG A 182 -27.89 1.22 -5.44
N GLY A 183 -27.95 1.76 -6.67
CA GLY A 183 -27.71 3.17 -6.97
C GLY A 183 -28.98 4.01 -7.10
N ARG A 184 -30.17 3.43 -6.90
CA ARG A 184 -31.44 4.20 -6.94
C ARG A 184 -31.88 4.50 -5.52
N ASP A 185 -31.88 5.79 -5.19
CA ASP A 185 -32.47 6.27 -3.94
C ASP A 185 -33.97 5.91 -3.93
N PRO A 186 -34.47 5.19 -2.90
CA PRO A 186 -35.86 4.78 -2.84
C PRO A 186 -36.84 5.92 -2.56
N LEU A 187 -36.40 7.19 -2.56
CA LEU A 187 -37.20 8.37 -2.22
C LEU A 187 -37.26 9.45 -3.34
N GLN A 188 -37.05 9.08 -4.60
CA GLN A 188 -37.41 9.92 -5.75
C GLN A 188 -38.49 9.28 -6.60
#